data_092b23ca326a482bda41a75f7d22ab4b
#
_entry.id   092b23ca326a482bda41a75f7d22ab4b
#
_cell.length_a   1.000
_cell.length_b   1.000
_cell.length_c   1.000
_cell.angle_alpha   90.00
_cell.angle_beta   90.00
_cell.angle_gamma   90.00
#
_symmetry.space_group_name_H-M   'P 1'
#
loop_
_entity.id
_entity.type
_entity.pdbx_description
1 polymer ?
#
loop_
_entity_poly.entity_id
_entity_poly.type
_entity_poly.pdbx_seq_one_letter_code
_entity_poly.pdbx_strand_id
1 'polypeptide(L)'
;MQTVKAVIFDLGRVIVPFDFDLGYRELHRLTGLDTADIRRRIGATGLVNRFETGLIEPEPFVAGIARALGITMSVEQFSLIWNSIFLKETLIPEEMLIRLKQRYRLLLLSNTNAIHFAGLEQSYPLLRHFEEHILSFRVQTMKPAAPIYLHAAKLAGVPPSECLFIDDLPENVAGAQAVGMQALLFQGRMQLEQDFERLGVIY
;
A
#
# COMPACT_ATOMS: atom_id res chain seq x y z
N MET A 1 -5.89 29.11 -1.01
CA MET A 1 -5.53 27.68 -0.95
C MET A 1 -4.84 27.44 0.37
N GLN A 2 -5.15 26.35 1.07
CA GLN A 2 -4.42 25.97 2.27
C GLN A 2 -3.03 25.47 1.87
N THR A 3 -2.00 25.86 2.61
CA THR A 3 -0.61 25.52 2.32
C THR A 3 -0.36 24.06 2.67
N VAL A 4 0.03 23.23 1.71
CA VAL A 4 0.47 21.84 1.95
C VAL A 4 1.78 21.87 2.74
N LYS A 5 1.87 21.06 3.79
CA LYS A 5 3.09 20.86 4.59
C LYS A 5 3.51 19.39 4.65
N ALA A 6 2.59 18.46 4.44
CA ALA A 6 2.87 17.04 4.37
C ALA A 6 2.26 16.43 3.11
N VAL A 7 3.02 15.56 2.44
CA VAL A 7 2.57 14.76 1.30
C VAL A 7 2.59 13.31 1.71
N ILE A 8 1.44 12.66 1.56
CA ILE A 8 1.21 11.28 2.00
C ILE A 8 0.87 10.45 0.77
N PHE A 9 1.69 9.47 0.47
CA PHE A 9 1.49 8.58 -0.68
C PHE A 9 0.92 7.23 -0.25
N ASP A 10 -0.02 6.71 -1.03
CA ASP A 10 -0.24 5.27 -1.06
C ASP A 10 0.96 4.57 -1.71
N LEU A 11 1.05 3.25 -1.51
CA LEU A 11 2.14 2.43 -2.01
C LEU A 11 1.77 1.69 -3.30
N GLY A 12 0.76 0.85 -3.22
CA GLY A 12 0.34 0.00 -4.33
C GLY A 12 -0.30 0.81 -5.46
N ARG A 13 0.10 0.59 -6.72
CA ARG A 13 -0.40 1.31 -7.90
C ARG A 13 -0.23 2.83 -7.89
N VAL A 14 0.42 3.37 -6.88
CA VAL A 14 0.88 4.76 -6.83
C VAL A 14 2.39 4.83 -6.95
N ILE A 15 3.11 4.04 -6.17
CA ILE A 15 4.56 3.95 -6.21
C ILE A 15 5.00 2.64 -6.85
N VAL A 16 4.49 1.51 -6.33
CA VAL A 16 4.86 0.16 -6.78
C VAL A 16 3.70 -0.47 -7.51
N PRO A 17 3.83 -0.75 -8.82
CA PRO A 17 2.83 -1.50 -9.57
C PRO A 17 2.85 -2.97 -9.17
N PHE A 18 1.69 -3.62 -9.21
CA PHE A 18 1.57 -5.04 -8.93
C PHE A 18 0.51 -5.71 -9.81
N ASP A 19 0.69 -7.02 -10.02
CA ASP A 19 -0.23 -7.89 -10.74
C ASP A 19 -0.48 -9.17 -9.92
N PHE A 20 -1.65 -9.31 -9.35
CA PHE A 20 -2.04 -10.50 -8.58
C PHE A 20 -2.00 -11.79 -9.40
N ASP A 21 -2.17 -11.73 -10.72
CA ASP A 21 -2.14 -12.92 -11.56
C ASP A 21 -0.76 -13.60 -11.58
N LEU A 22 0.32 -12.87 -11.29
CA LEU A 22 1.64 -13.45 -11.11
C LEU A 22 1.66 -14.45 -9.95
N GLY A 23 1.19 -14.05 -8.77
CA GLY A 23 1.10 -14.92 -7.61
C GLY A 23 0.13 -16.09 -7.80
N TYR A 24 -1.02 -15.85 -8.43
CA TYR A 24 -1.99 -16.92 -8.72
C TYR A 24 -1.43 -17.96 -9.71
N ARG A 25 -0.63 -17.56 -10.70
CA ARG A 25 0.06 -18.51 -11.60
C ARG A 25 1.09 -19.37 -10.88
N GLU A 26 1.84 -18.81 -9.92
CA GLU A 26 2.76 -19.61 -9.11
C GLU A 26 2.01 -20.62 -8.22
N LEU A 27 0.91 -20.19 -7.59
CA LEU A 27 0.07 -21.10 -6.81
C LEU A 27 -0.58 -22.20 -7.69
N HIS A 28 -0.99 -21.86 -8.92
CA HIS A 28 -1.49 -22.85 -9.89
C HIS A 28 -0.45 -23.93 -10.18
N ARG A 29 0.82 -23.55 -10.43
CA ARG A 29 1.91 -24.52 -10.69
C ARG A 29 2.14 -25.48 -9.53
N LEU A 30 1.94 -25.01 -8.30
CA LEU A 30 2.14 -25.84 -7.11
C LEU A 30 0.94 -26.73 -6.78
N THR A 31 -0.27 -26.23 -7.01
CA THR A 31 -1.50 -26.92 -6.58
C THR A 31 -2.18 -27.71 -7.67
N GLY A 32 -1.95 -27.37 -8.94
CA GLY A 32 -2.72 -27.85 -10.08
C GLY A 32 -4.16 -27.30 -10.14
N LEU A 33 -4.57 -26.45 -9.18
CA LEU A 33 -5.90 -25.82 -9.13
C LEU A 33 -5.97 -24.70 -10.17
N ASP A 34 -7.15 -24.49 -10.76
CA ASP A 34 -7.40 -23.29 -11.58
C ASP A 34 -7.25 -22.01 -10.77
N THR A 35 -6.72 -20.96 -11.40
CA THR A 35 -6.51 -19.65 -10.75
C THR A 35 -7.81 -19.05 -10.19
N ALA A 36 -8.95 -19.26 -10.85
CA ALA A 36 -10.25 -18.85 -10.34
C ALA A 36 -10.62 -19.59 -9.04
N ASP A 37 -10.33 -20.90 -8.96
CA ASP A 37 -10.54 -21.71 -7.76
C ASP A 37 -9.62 -21.30 -6.63
N ILE A 38 -8.35 -21.01 -6.93
CA ILE A 38 -7.39 -20.48 -5.95
C ILE A 38 -7.90 -19.18 -5.34
N ARG A 39 -8.30 -18.23 -6.19
CA ARG A 39 -8.83 -16.93 -5.77
C ARG A 39 -10.08 -17.10 -4.90
N ARG A 40 -11.00 -17.96 -5.30
CA ARG A 40 -12.22 -18.25 -4.53
C ARG A 40 -11.89 -18.88 -3.16
N ARG A 41 -11.00 -19.86 -3.11
CA ARG A 41 -10.62 -20.54 -1.86
C ARG A 41 -9.91 -19.60 -0.90
N ILE A 42 -8.95 -18.80 -1.37
CA ILE A 42 -8.29 -17.78 -0.55
C ILE A 42 -9.29 -16.77 -0.03
N GLY A 43 -10.14 -16.21 -0.90
CA GLY A 43 -11.16 -15.23 -0.52
C GLY A 43 -12.15 -15.76 0.53
N ALA A 44 -12.59 -17.02 0.40
CA ALA A 44 -13.52 -17.67 1.33
C ALA A 44 -12.95 -17.82 2.76
N THR A 45 -11.62 -17.75 2.95
CA THR A 45 -11.02 -17.84 4.28
C THR A 45 -11.22 -16.59 5.13
N GLY A 46 -11.39 -15.41 4.51
CA GLY A 46 -11.38 -14.12 5.19
C GLY A 46 -10.02 -13.74 5.82
N LEU A 47 -8.97 -14.57 5.62
CA LEU A 47 -7.69 -14.40 6.28
C LEU A 47 -6.91 -13.20 5.75
N VAL A 48 -7.06 -12.86 4.46
CA VAL A 48 -6.35 -11.73 3.85
C VAL A 48 -6.71 -10.42 4.57
N ASN A 49 -8.00 -10.14 4.75
CA ASN A 49 -8.44 -8.95 5.47
C ASN A 49 -7.92 -8.91 6.92
N ARG A 50 -7.96 -10.05 7.63
CA ARG A 50 -7.43 -10.16 8.99
C ARG A 50 -5.92 -9.93 9.04
N PHE A 51 -5.19 -10.37 8.01
CA PHE A 51 -3.74 -10.21 7.93
C PHE A 51 -3.36 -8.76 7.60
N GLU A 52 -4.09 -8.12 6.69
CA GLU A 52 -3.90 -6.70 6.36
C GLU A 52 -4.33 -5.74 7.47
N THR A 53 -5.21 -6.19 8.39
CA THR A 53 -5.56 -5.45 9.61
C THR A 53 -4.70 -5.82 10.82
N GLY A 54 -3.69 -6.69 10.66
CA GLY A 54 -2.81 -7.09 11.76
C GLY A 54 -3.49 -7.93 12.86
N LEU A 55 -4.61 -8.59 12.53
CA LEU A 55 -5.37 -9.44 13.45
C LEU A 55 -4.90 -10.91 13.43
N ILE A 56 -3.91 -11.21 12.63
CA ILE A 56 -3.32 -12.54 12.50
C ILE A 56 -1.84 -12.41 12.08
N GLU A 57 -0.98 -13.23 12.68
CA GLU A 57 0.45 -13.27 12.39
C GLU A 57 0.74 -14.05 11.09
N PRO A 58 1.95 -13.90 10.50
CA PRO A 58 2.33 -14.58 9.26
C PRO A 58 2.15 -16.11 9.29
N GLU A 59 2.59 -16.79 10.33
CA GLU A 59 2.57 -18.25 10.41
C GLU A 59 1.14 -18.81 10.38
N PRO A 60 0.18 -18.40 11.22
CA PRO A 60 -1.20 -18.87 11.14
C PRO A 60 -1.91 -18.41 9.86
N PHE A 61 -1.55 -17.25 9.28
CA PHE A 61 -2.06 -16.82 7.97
C PHE A 61 -1.64 -17.81 6.89
N VAL A 62 -0.33 -18.09 6.75
CA VAL A 62 0.22 -19.02 5.75
C VAL A 62 -0.35 -20.42 5.92
N ALA A 63 -0.39 -20.92 7.17
CA ALA A 63 -0.98 -22.23 7.46
C ALA A 63 -2.46 -22.32 7.06
N GLY A 64 -3.23 -21.24 7.26
CA GLY A 64 -4.63 -21.16 6.85
C GLY A 64 -4.81 -21.18 5.34
N ILE A 65 -4.02 -20.40 4.60
CA ILE A 65 -4.05 -20.37 3.13
C ILE A 65 -3.60 -21.71 2.55
N ALA A 66 -2.50 -22.29 3.04
CA ALA A 66 -1.98 -23.58 2.61
C ALA A 66 -3.04 -24.70 2.78
N ARG A 67 -3.72 -24.72 3.93
CA ARG A 67 -4.84 -25.65 4.20
C ARG A 67 -5.99 -25.45 3.21
N ALA A 68 -6.38 -24.21 2.91
CA ALA A 68 -7.47 -23.92 1.97
C ALA A 68 -7.13 -24.39 0.54
N LEU A 69 -5.84 -24.37 0.18
CA LEU A 69 -5.34 -24.81 -1.10
C LEU A 69 -4.99 -26.33 -1.15
N GLY A 70 -4.99 -27.02 -0.01
CA GLY A 70 -4.65 -28.45 0.07
C GLY A 70 -3.16 -28.74 -0.07
N ILE A 71 -2.29 -27.82 0.32
CA ILE A 71 -0.83 -27.93 0.23
C ILE A 71 -0.16 -27.67 1.57
N THR A 72 1.14 -27.98 1.64
CA THR A 72 2.00 -27.63 2.76
C THR A 72 3.13 -26.73 2.23
N MET A 73 3.39 -25.61 2.90
CA MET A 73 4.52 -24.74 2.57
C MET A 73 4.98 -23.96 3.81
N SER A 74 6.25 -23.56 3.80
CA SER A 74 6.80 -22.69 4.83
C SER A 74 6.40 -21.23 4.60
N VAL A 75 6.58 -20.39 5.62
CA VAL A 75 6.38 -18.93 5.50
C VAL A 75 7.30 -18.34 4.44
N GLU A 76 8.54 -18.80 4.36
CA GLU A 76 9.54 -18.33 3.39
C GLU A 76 9.10 -18.66 1.95
N GLN A 77 8.68 -19.91 1.70
CA GLN A 77 8.18 -20.34 0.38
C GLN A 77 6.94 -19.52 -0.02
N PHE A 78 6.00 -19.36 0.89
CA PHE A 78 4.81 -18.56 0.65
C PHE A 78 5.16 -17.10 0.36
N SER A 79 6.09 -16.51 1.12
CA SER A 79 6.51 -15.12 0.98
C SER A 79 7.11 -14.83 -0.40
N LEU A 80 7.88 -15.76 -0.97
CA LEU A 80 8.39 -15.63 -2.34
C LEU A 80 7.26 -15.54 -3.36
N ILE A 81 6.24 -16.40 -3.22
CA ILE A 81 5.07 -16.41 -4.11
C ILE A 81 4.21 -15.16 -3.87
N TRP A 82 3.95 -14.83 -2.61
CA TRP A 82 3.10 -13.71 -2.23
C TRP A 82 3.67 -12.37 -2.70
N ASN A 83 5.00 -12.24 -2.67
CA ASN A 83 5.70 -11.04 -3.13
C ASN A 83 5.99 -11.02 -4.65
N SER A 84 5.82 -12.14 -5.37
CA SER A 84 6.05 -12.19 -6.81
C SER A 84 5.10 -11.29 -7.63
N ILE A 85 4.06 -10.78 -7.00
CA ILE A 85 3.09 -9.87 -7.64
C ILE A 85 3.67 -8.49 -7.94
N PHE A 86 4.72 -8.05 -7.25
CA PHE A 86 5.28 -6.71 -7.39
C PHE A 86 6.19 -6.61 -8.62
N LEU A 87 6.02 -5.53 -9.41
CA LEU A 87 6.80 -5.27 -10.61
C LEU A 87 7.99 -4.37 -10.28
N LYS A 88 9.13 -4.61 -10.95
CA LYS A 88 10.41 -3.96 -10.61
C LYS A 88 10.43 -2.45 -10.77
N GLU A 89 9.76 -1.93 -11.80
CA GLU A 89 9.77 -0.51 -12.13
C GLU A 89 8.73 0.24 -11.30
N THR A 90 9.09 1.39 -10.75
CA THR A 90 8.17 2.24 -9.98
C THR A 90 7.40 3.19 -10.90
N LEU A 91 6.18 3.56 -10.50
CA LEU A 91 5.30 4.45 -11.26
C LEU A 91 5.71 5.92 -11.16
N ILE A 92 6.43 6.28 -10.08
CA ILE A 92 7.01 7.60 -9.90
C ILE A 92 8.52 7.46 -9.73
N PRO A 93 9.33 8.43 -10.22
CA PRO A 93 10.77 8.37 -10.08
C PRO A 93 11.23 8.71 -8.66
N GLU A 94 12.32 8.11 -8.22
CA GLU A 94 12.94 8.38 -6.90
C GLU A 94 13.27 9.88 -6.73
N GLU A 95 13.69 10.57 -7.80
CA GLU A 95 14.00 11.99 -7.80
C GLU A 95 12.82 12.88 -7.38
N MET A 96 11.59 12.48 -7.70
CA MET A 96 10.40 13.21 -7.25
C MET A 96 10.30 13.17 -5.72
N LEU A 97 10.51 11.99 -5.11
CA LEU A 97 10.49 11.83 -3.65
C LEU A 97 11.62 12.63 -2.98
N ILE A 98 12.82 12.58 -3.56
CA ILE A 98 13.97 13.35 -3.05
C ILE A 98 13.69 14.85 -3.04
N ARG A 99 13.08 15.40 -4.10
CA ARG A 99 12.75 16.83 -4.19
C ARG A 99 11.60 17.20 -3.24
N LEU A 100 10.55 16.38 -3.16
CA LEU A 100 9.43 16.61 -2.25
C LEU A 100 9.91 16.64 -0.79
N LYS A 101 10.76 15.71 -0.39
CA LYS A 101 11.32 15.61 0.96
C LYS A 101 12.09 16.87 1.41
N GLN A 102 12.61 17.66 0.49
CA GLN A 102 13.30 18.90 0.82
C GLN A 102 12.36 20.01 1.32
N ARG A 103 11.05 19.88 1.05
CA ARG A 103 10.06 20.94 1.30
C ARG A 103 8.88 20.50 2.14
N TYR A 104 8.57 19.21 2.13
CA TYR A 104 7.39 18.62 2.78
C TYR A 104 7.79 17.45 3.66
N ARG A 105 7.02 17.23 4.72
CA ARG A 105 7.02 15.95 5.41
C ARG A 105 6.51 14.89 4.44
N LEU A 106 7.24 13.81 4.25
CA LEU A 106 6.91 12.77 3.29
C LEU A 106 6.56 11.48 4.03
N LEU A 107 5.31 11.03 3.91
CA LEU A 107 4.79 9.87 4.62
C LEU A 107 4.22 8.85 3.64
N LEU A 108 4.26 7.57 4.02
CA LEU A 108 3.63 6.45 3.32
C LEU A 108 2.43 5.97 4.11
N LEU A 109 1.28 5.75 3.44
CA LEU A 109 0.04 5.25 4.04
C LEU A 109 -0.53 4.12 3.20
N SER A 110 -0.37 2.86 3.65
CA SER A 110 -0.71 1.70 2.83
C SER A 110 -1.58 0.68 3.56
N ASN A 111 -2.61 0.17 2.86
CA ASN A 111 -3.27 -1.07 3.20
C ASN A 111 -2.38 -2.21 2.71
N THR A 112 -1.73 -2.92 3.63
CA THR A 112 -0.74 -3.95 3.33
C THR A 112 -0.61 -4.94 4.50
N ASN A 113 0.29 -5.90 4.38
CA ASN A 113 0.55 -6.90 5.40
C ASN A 113 2.05 -7.08 5.66
N ALA A 114 2.39 -7.80 6.72
CA ALA A 114 3.77 -7.96 7.17
C ALA A 114 4.67 -8.63 6.12
N ILE A 115 4.15 -9.62 5.38
CA ILE A 115 4.93 -10.33 4.33
C ILE A 115 5.20 -9.40 3.15
N HIS A 116 4.18 -8.72 2.63
CA HIS A 116 4.34 -7.79 1.53
C HIS A 116 5.30 -6.65 1.89
N PHE A 117 5.09 -6.03 3.04
CA PHE A 117 5.90 -4.87 3.40
C PHE A 117 7.37 -5.23 3.62
N ALA A 118 7.67 -6.37 4.24
CA ALA A 118 9.05 -6.85 4.38
C ALA A 118 9.74 -7.08 3.02
N GLY A 119 9.03 -7.65 2.05
CA GLY A 119 9.55 -7.83 0.69
C GLY A 119 9.73 -6.51 -0.07
N LEU A 120 8.79 -5.59 0.09
CA LEU A 120 8.84 -4.26 -0.54
C LEU A 120 9.99 -3.41 0.00
N GLU A 121 10.19 -3.40 1.32
CA GLU A 121 11.28 -2.65 1.96
C GLU A 121 12.66 -3.11 1.50
N GLN A 122 12.83 -4.43 1.25
CA GLN A 122 14.07 -4.99 0.69
C GLN A 122 14.24 -4.68 -0.81
N SER A 123 13.14 -4.69 -1.58
CA SER A 123 13.19 -4.60 -3.04
C SER A 123 13.17 -3.17 -3.58
N TYR A 124 12.65 -2.21 -2.81
CA TYR A 124 12.44 -0.83 -3.24
C TYR A 124 13.13 0.16 -2.29
N PRO A 125 14.43 0.42 -2.49
CA PRO A 125 15.21 1.33 -1.62
C PRO A 125 14.65 2.75 -1.53
N LEU A 126 13.85 3.18 -2.52
CA LEU A 126 13.20 4.50 -2.53
C LEU A 126 12.23 4.70 -1.34
N LEU A 127 11.74 3.62 -0.72
CA LEU A 127 10.87 3.71 0.46
C LEU A 127 11.56 4.37 1.67
N ARG A 128 12.90 4.37 1.73
CA ARG A 128 13.72 5.09 2.74
C ARG A 128 13.53 6.61 2.75
N HIS A 129 12.93 7.19 1.69
CA HIS A 129 12.67 8.62 1.63
C HIS A 129 11.47 9.05 2.46
N PHE A 130 10.59 8.13 2.80
CA PHE A 130 9.47 8.40 3.69
C PHE A 130 9.94 8.43 5.15
N GLU A 131 9.52 9.45 5.88
CA GLU A 131 9.86 9.64 7.29
C GLU A 131 9.08 8.68 8.20
N GLU A 132 7.83 8.38 7.79
CA GLU A 132 6.94 7.48 8.50
C GLU A 132 6.23 6.53 7.54
N HIS A 133 6.08 5.28 7.95
CA HIS A 133 5.32 4.26 7.24
C HIS A 133 4.07 3.88 8.05
N ILE A 134 2.92 4.40 7.66
CA ILE A 134 1.62 4.08 8.24
C ILE A 134 1.07 2.85 7.52
N LEU A 135 1.18 1.70 8.14
CA LEU A 135 0.83 0.41 7.56
C LEU A 135 -0.38 -0.17 8.29
N SER A 136 -1.41 -0.52 7.54
CA SER A 136 -2.69 -0.98 8.11
C SER A 136 -2.53 -2.09 9.15
N PHE A 137 -1.66 -3.06 8.89
CA PHE A 137 -1.41 -4.17 9.83
C PHE A 137 -0.71 -3.75 11.12
N ARG A 138 0.05 -2.64 11.14
CA ARG A 138 0.69 -2.10 12.35
C ARG A 138 -0.27 -1.26 13.18
N VAL A 139 -1.12 -0.47 12.51
CA VAL A 139 -2.07 0.44 13.16
C VAL A 139 -3.45 -0.16 13.34
N GLN A 140 -3.66 -1.39 12.89
CA GLN A 140 -4.90 -2.18 12.98
C GLN A 140 -6.13 -1.45 12.43
N THR A 141 -5.91 -0.62 11.42
CA THR A 141 -6.95 0.18 10.77
C THR A 141 -6.60 0.33 9.30
N MET A 142 -7.59 0.19 8.42
CA MET A 142 -7.42 0.26 6.97
C MET A 142 -8.09 1.52 6.40
N LYS A 143 -7.54 2.05 5.30
CA LYS A 143 -8.27 2.96 4.42
C LYS A 143 -9.53 2.23 3.89
N PRO A 144 -10.67 2.91 3.73
CA PRO A 144 -10.93 4.35 3.87
C PRO A 144 -11.42 4.80 5.26
N ALA A 145 -11.18 4.05 6.33
CA ALA A 145 -11.63 4.42 7.67
C ALA A 145 -10.91 5.68 8.19
N ALA A 146 -11.66 6.65 8.74
CA ALA A 146 -11.16 7.92 9.23
C ALA A 146 -9.95 7.83 10.19
N PRO A 147 -9.86 6.87 11.14
CA PRO A 147 -8.78 6.83 12.11
C PRO A 147 -7.38 6.75 11.49
N ILE A 148 -7.21 6.05 10.35
CA ILE A 148 -5.88 5.89 9.74
C ILE A 148 -5.34 7.21 9.15
N TYR A 149 -6.21 8.04 8.57
CA TYR A 149 -5.84 9.36 8.05
C TYR A 149 -5.52 10.34 9.18
N LEU A 150 -6.32 10.34 10.25
CA LEU A 150 -6.07 11.16 11.42
C LEU A 150 -4.75 10.76 12.11
N HIS A 151 -4.44 9.46 12.14
CA HIS A 151 -3.16 8.96 12.62
C HIS A 151 -2.00 9.45 11.74
N ALA A 152 -2.15 9.43 10.41
CA ALA A 152 -1.15 9.95 9.49
C ALA A 152 -0.92 11.45 9.68
N ALA A 153 -1.96 12.27 9.81
CA ALA A 153 -1.84 13.70 10.09
C ALA A 153 -1.13 13.98 11.43
N LYS A 154 -1.43 13.18 12.46
CA LYS A 154 -0.76 13.25 13.76
C LYS A 154 0.74 12.98 13.66
N LEU A 155 1.15 11.94 12.92
CA LEU A 155 2.57 11.62 12.68
C LEU A 155 3.25 12.69 11.82
N ALA A 156 2.53 13.26 10.84
CA ALA A 156 3.01 14.39 10.07
C ALA A 156 3.20 15.67 10.93
N GLY A 157 2.60 15.75 12.12
CA GLY A 157 2.69 16.90 13.02
C GLY A 157 1.96 18.15 12.51
N VAL A 158 0.97 17.97 11.61
CA VAL A 158 0.18 19.04 11.00
C VAL A 158 -1.31 18.69 11.00
N PRO A 159 -2.22 19.69 10.94
CA PRO A 159 -3.64 19.39 10.82
C PRO A 159 -3.96 18.71 9.47
N PRO A 160 -5.04 17.92 9.40
CA PRO A 160 -5.45 17.25 8.14
C PRO A 160 -5.52 18.20 6.94
N SER A 161 -5.97 19.44 7.13
CA SER A 161 -6.08 20.44 6.07
C SER A 161 -4.76 20.86 5.42
N GLU A 162 -3.63 20.59 6.06
CA GLU A 162 -2.28 20.84 5.53
C GLU A 162 -1.62 19.56 4.99
N CYS A 163 -2.34 18.42 5.00
CA CYS A 163 -1.93 17.17 4.38
C CYS A 163 -2.48 17.05 2.96
N LEU A 164 -1.64 16.57 2.03
CA LEU A 164 -2.03 16.14 0.69
C LEU A 164 -1.87 14.62 0.60
N PHE A 165 -2.97 13.90 0.41
CA PHE A 165 -3.00 12.45 0.24
C PHE A 165 -3.14 12.07 -1.22
N ILE A 166 -2.43 11.02 -1.67
CA ILE A 166 -2.41 10.56 -3.07
C ILE A 166 -2.66 9.06 -3.09
N ASP A 167 -3.72 8.62 -3.78
CA ASP A 167 -4.15 7.22 -3.82
C ASP A 167 -4.84 6.92 -5.16
N ASP A 168 -4.79 5.66 -5.63
CA ASP A 168 -5.40 5.21 -6.89
C ASP A 168 -6.87 4.82 -6.74
N LEU A 169 -7.38 4.69 -5.51
CA LEU A 169 -8.77 4.30 -5.24
C LEU A 169 -9.63 5.49 -4.84
N PRO A 170 -10.74 5.76 -5.57
CA PRO A 170 -11.63 6.88 -5.26
C PRO A 170 -12.20 6.86 -3.84
N GLU A 171 -12.48 5.67 -3.29
CA GLU A 171 -12.98 5.52 -1.93
C GLU A 171 -11.95 5.95 -0.88
N ASN A 172 -10.67 5.72 -1.11
CA ASN A 172 -9.60 6.15 -0.21
C ASN A 172 -9.42 7.67 -0.28
N VAL A 173 -9.47 8.24 -1.48
CA VAL A 173 -9.45 9.69 -1.68
C VAL A 173 -10.63 10.35 -0.95
N ALA A 174 -11.84 9.82 -1.09
CA ALA A 174 -13.03 10.31 -0.40
C ALA A 174 -12.90 10.20 1.13
N GLY A 175 -12.32 9.10 1.64
CA GLY A 175 -12.06 8.91 3.06
C GLY A 175 -11.10 9.96 3.63
N ALA A 176 -10.03 10.30 2.91
CA ALA A 176 -9.10 11.37 3.28
C ALA A 176 -9.77 12.74 3.28
N GLN A 177 -10.57 13.05 2.26
CA GLN A 177 -11.34 14.30 2.16
C GLN A 177 -12.35 14.45 3.30
N ALA A 178 -12.99 13.36 3.70
CA ALA A 178 -13.96 13.37 4.80
C ALA A 178 -13.36 13.79 6.16
N VAL A 179 -12.04 13.60 6.36
CA VAL A 179 -11.33 14.08 7.55
C VAL A 179 -10.67 15.46 7.36
N GLY A 180 -10.90 16.11 6.21
CA GLY A 180 -10.42 17.45 5.91
C GLY A 180 -9.05 17.51 5.24
N MET A 181 -8.49 16.39 4.75
CA MET A 181 -7.27 16.39 3.93
C MET A 181 -7.56 16.90 2.52
N GLN A 182 -6.57 17.51 1.89
CA GLN A 182 -6.53 17.58 0.44
C GLN A 182 -6.19 16.18 -0.09
N ALA A 183 -6.84 15.73 -1.18
CA ALA A 183 -6.55 14.42 -1.72
C ALA A 183 -6.66 14.39 -3.23
N LEU A 184 -5.79 13.62 -3.88
CA LEU A 184 -5.68 13.44 -5.32
C LEU A 184 -5.89 11.98 -5.69
N LEU A 185 -6.68 11.75 -6.72
CA LEU A 185 -6.79 10.45 -7.37
C LEU A 185 -5.61 10.29 -8.32
N PHE A 186 -4.76 9.31 -8.05
CA PHE A 186 -3.62 9.00 -8.90
C PHE A 186 -4.07 8.27 -10.17
N GLN A 187 -3.74 8.81 -11.33
CA GLN A 187 -4.02 8.22 -12.64
C GLN A 187 -2.75 8.07 -13.50
N GLY A 188 -1.59 8.32 -12.87
CA GLY A 188 -0.29 8.24 -13.49
C GLY A 188 0.56 9.47 -13.23
N ARG A 189 1.86 9.33 -13.52
CA ARG A 189 2.86 10.36 -13.21
C ARG A 189 2.54 11.73 -13.81
N MET A 190 2.22 11.79 -15.11
CA MET A 190 1.97 13.07 -15.79
C MET A 190 0.81 13.85 -15.20
N GLN A 191 -0.27 13.14 -14.83
CA GLN A 191 -1.41 13.77 -14.16
C GLN A 191 -1.01 14.28 -12.77
N LEU A 192 -0.25 13.51 -12.00
CA LEU A 192 0.21 13.91 -10.67
C LEU A 192 1.07 15.18 -10.74
N GLU A 193 1.98 15.29 -11.72
CA GLU A 193 2.82 16.47 -11.94
C GLU A 193 1.97 17.72 -12.23
N GLN A 194 0.95 17.61 -13.09
CA GLN A 194 0.00 18.69 -13.37
C GLN A 194 -0.81 19.09 -12.13
N ASP A 195 -1.25 18.13 -11.33
CA ASP A 195 -1.96 18.42 -10.09
C ASP A 195 -1.09 19.11 -9.06
N PHE A 196 0.19 18.73 -8.96
CA PHE A 196 1.15 19.42 -8.10
C PHE A 196 1.35 20.87 -8.53
N GLU A 197 1.50 21.15 -9.83
CA GLU A 197 1.58 22.53 -10.35
C GLU A 197 0.32 23.33 -9.98
N ARG A 198 -0.87 22.76 -10.19
CA ARG A 198 -2.16 23.41 -9.88
C ARG A 198 -2.31 23.73 -8.39
N LEU A 199 -1.80 22.86 -7.51
CA LEU A 199 -1.85 23.03 -6.05
C LEU A 199 -0.70 23.88 -5.51
N GLY A 200 0.28 24.25 -6.35
CA GLY A 200 1.47 24.97 -5.93
C GLY A 200 2.44 24.09 -5.12
N VAL A 201 2.36 22.76 -5.29
CA VAL A 201 3.34 21.82 -4.72
C VAL A 201 4.60 21.86 -5.57
N ILE A 202 5.69 22.30 -4.98
CA ILE A 202 6.98 22.49 -5.64
C ILE A 202 7.89 21.30 -5.30
N TYR A 203 8.43 20.65 -6.29
CA TYR A 203 9.35 19.50 -6.13
C TYR A 203 10.49 19.55 -7.13
#